data_7a3b097735a97ba1de907a8d5dcc469a
#
_entry.id   7a3b097735a97ba1de907a8d5dcc469a
#
_cell.length_a   1.000
_cell.length_b   1.000
_cell.length_c   1.000
_cell.angle_alpha   90.00
_cell.angle_beta   90.00
_cell.angle_gamma   90.00
#
_symmetry.space_group_name_H-M   'P 1'
#
loop_
_entity.id
_entity.type
_entity.pdbx_description
1 polymer ?
#
loop_
_entity_poly.entity_id
_entity_poly.type
_entity_poly.pdbx_seq_one_letter_code
_entity_poly.pdbx_strand_id
1 'polypeptide(L)'
;PLAVARIVVKEIGLGSTSICAALLHDVVEDTDYTAEDIEHQFGPKIASIVVGLTKISGGVFVDQAVKQAENVRKLLLTMSDDIRVMLIKLADRLHNMRTLAAQRPEKQRKIAIETQYIYAPMAHRLGLFPIKTELENLSFKYEHPELYKEIDAKLQAVKEVQQENFEEFAAPIRKHLTMMGYDFKLYARTKSVYSIYKKMVTKGIPFEQVYDLLAARIVFE
;
A
#
# COMPACT_ATOMS: atom_id res chain seq x y z
N PRO A 1 1.82 0.52 -16.87
CA PRO A 1 2.42 1.84 -16.59
C PRO A 1 1.38 2.90 -16.20
N LEU A 2 0.30 3.09 -16.97
CA LEU A 2 -0.70 4.15 -16.72
C LEU A 2 -1.37 4.04 -15.34
N ALA A 3 -1.72 2.84 -14.89
CA ALA A 3 -2.32 2.64 -13.56
C ALA A 3 -1.32 2.96 -12.44
N VAL A 4 -0.05 2.62 -12.61
CA VAL A 4 1.03 2.98 -11.68
C VAL A 4 1.20 4.50 -11.60
N ALA A 5 1.25 5.19 -12.75
CA ALA A 5 1.31 6.64 -12.80
C ALA A 5 0.10 7.32 -12.10
N ARG A 6 -1.10 6.75 -12.21
CA ARG A 6 -2.29 7.24 -11.49
C ARG A 6 -2.17 7.11 -9.97
N ILE A 7 -1.60 6.01 -9.47
CA ILE A 7 -1.33 5.83 -8.03
C ILE A 7 -0.31 6.87 -7.57
N VAL A 8 0.77 7.06 -8.33
CA VAL A 8 1.83 8.05 -8.07
C VAL A 8 1.26 9.46 -7.89
N VAL A 9 0.29 9.85 -8.75
CA VAL A 9 -0.35 11.18 -8.68
C VAL A 9 -1.38 11.26 -7.57
N LYS A 10 -2.35 10.33 -7.57
CA LYS A 10 -3.57 10.47 -6.76
C LYS A 10 -3.42 9.98 -5.33
N GLU A 11 -2.57 8.99 -5.10
CA GLU A 11 -2.46 8.33 -3.79
C GLU A 11 -1.15 8.70 -3.07
N ILE A 12 -0.06 9.02 -3.82
CA ILE A 12 1.22 9.42 -3.24
C ILE A 12 1.43 10.95 -3.34
N GLY A 13 0.89 11.61 -4.40
CA GLY A 13 0.96 13.05 -4.57
C GLY A 13 2.27 13.55 -5.20
N LEU A 14 2.93 12.74 -6.05
CA LEU A 14 4.17 13.13 -6.73
C LEU A 14 3.92 13.91 -8.02
N GLY A 15 4.91 14.76 -8.38
CA GLY A 15 4.87 15.63 -9.56
C GLY A 15 5.30 14.97 -10.88
N SER A 16 5.37 15.79 -11.94
CA SER A 16 5.57 15.38 -13.34
C SER A 16 6.76 14.47 -13.59
N THR A 17 7.92 14.75 -13.00
CA THR A 17 9.13 13.89 -13.12
C THR A 17 8.87 12.45 -12.70
N SER A 18 8.16 12.26 -11.58
CA SER A 18 7.81 10.92 -11.08
C SER A 18 6.73 10.26 -11.92
N ILE A 19 5.82 11.04 -12.50
CA ILE A 19 4.79 10.55 -13.45
C ILE A 19 5.47 10.00 -14.71
N CYS A 20 6.37 10.77 -15.30
CA CYS A 20 7.15 10.31 -16.47
C CYS A 20 7.96 9.04 -16.15
N ALA A 21 8.67 9.02 -15.03
CA ALA A 21 9.42 7.84 -14.61
C ALA A 21 8.50 6.62 -14.36
N ALA A 22 7.31 6.83 -13.78
CA ALA A 22 6.32 5.76 -13.58
C ALA A 22 5.71 5.23 -14.89
N LEU A 23 5.60 6.06 -15.93
CA LEU A 23 5.17 5.62 -17.26
C LEU A 23 6.25 4.81 -17.98
N LEU A 24 7.53 5.09 -17.69
CA LEU A 24 8.70 4.49 -18.31
C LEU A 24 9.34 3.36 -17.47
N HIS A 25 8.76 2.99 -16.32
CA HIS A 25 9.43 2.18 -15.30
C HIS A 25 9.88 0.79 -15.77
N ASP A 26 9.19 0.20 -16.75
CA ASP A 26 9.51 -1.12 -17.31
C ASP A 26 10.15 -1.04 -18.71
N VAL A 27 10.31 0.17 -19.29
CA VAL A 27 10.77 0.32 -20.69
C VAL A 27 12.15 -0.29 -20.89
N VAL A 28 13.09 -0.07 -19.99
CA VAL A 28 14.45 -0.60 -20.08
C VAL A 28 14.50 -2.13 -19.82
N GLU A 29 13.52 -2.68 -19.09
CA GLU A 29 13.46 -4.13 -18.82
C GLU A 29 12.76 -4.90 -19.93
N ASP A 30 11.71 -4.33 -20.51
CA ASP A 30 10.79 -5.03 -21.41
C ASP A 30 10.98 -4.68 -22.91
N THR A 31 11.90 -3.74 -23.23
CA THR A 31 12.14 -3.30 -24.62
C THR A 31 13.63 -3.13 -24.92
N ASP A 32 13.98 -2.87 -26.18
CA ASP A 32 15.34 -2.61 -26.62
C ASP A 32 15.85 -1.18 -26.31
N TYR A 33 15.02 -0.33 -25.71
CA TYR A 33 15.44 1.02 -25.32
C TYR A 33 16.39 0.97 -24.13
N THR A 34 17.47 1.75 -24.24
CA THR A 34 18.51 1.84 -23.21
C THR A 34 18.28 2.99 -22.25
N ALA A 35 19.05 3.02 -21.16
CA ALA A 35 19.05 4.13 -20.21
C ALA A 35 19.48 5.45 -20.89
N GLU A 36 20.42 5.37 -21.85
CA GLU A 36 20.92 6.49 -22.64
C GLU A 36 19.82 7.05 -23.55
N ASP A 37 18.98 6.21 -24.14
CA ASP A 37 17.83 6.64 -24.95
C ASP A 37 16.82 7.42 -24.08
N ILE A 38 16.55 6.92 -22.87
CA ILE A 38 15.68 7.61 -21.92
C ILE A 38 16.29 8.96 -21.50
N GLU A 39 17.61 9.00 -21.26
CA GLU A 39 18.29 10.24 -20.90
C GLU A 39 18.23 11.27 -22.04
N HIS A 40 18.47 10.84 -23.27
CA HIS A 40 18.42 11.72 -24.43
C HIS A 40 17.04 12.32 -24.68
N GLN A 41 15.97 11.54 -24.47
CA GLN A 41 14.59 11.98 -24.74
C GLN A 41 13.93 12.72 -23.58
N PHE A 42 14.20 12.31 -22.33
CA PHE A 42 13.49 12.75 -21.14
C PHE A 42 14.39 13.45 -20.10
N GLY A 43 15.70 13.49 -20.37
CA GLY A 43 16.71 14.13 -19.53
C GLY A 43 17.25 13.24 -18.40
N PRO A 44 18.39 13.63 -17.80
CA PRO A 44 19.16 12.78 -16.89
C PRO A 44 18.41 12.45 -15.60
N LYS A 45 17.52 13.32 -15.13
CA LYS A 45 16.78 13.10 -13.88
C LYS A 45 15.75 11.98 -13.99
N ILE A 46 15.01 11.90 -15.10
CA ILE A 46 14.05 10.83 -15.35
C ILE A 46 14.79 9.53 -15.61
N ALA A 47 15.85 9.55 -16.43
CA ALA A 47 16.70 8.38 -16.70
C ALA A 47 17.27 7.79 -15.40
N SER A 48 17.81 8.61 -14.51
CA SER A 48 18.33 8.17 -13.20
C SER A 48 17.27 7.43 -12.36
N ILE A 49 16.03 7.92 -12.32
CA ILE A 49 14.94 7.26 -11.61
C ILE A 49 14.58 5.93 -12.26
N VAL A 50 14.46 5.88 -13.60
CA VAL A 50 14.14 4.65 -14.34
C VAL A 50 15.24 3.59 -14.13
N VAL A 51 16.50 3.96 -14.22
CA VAL A 51 17.64 3.05 -13.93
C VAL A 51 17.57 2.54 -12.48
N GLY A 52 17.22 3.41 -11.53
CA GLY A 52 17.02 3.00 -10.14
C GLY A 52 15.92 1.94 -9.99
N LEU A 53 14.82 2.08 -10.72
CA LEU A 53 13.70 1.12 -10.72
C LEU A 53 14.13 -0.23 -11.29
N THR A 54 14.84 -0.26 -12.42
CA THR A 54 15.39 -1.46 -13.09
C THR A 54 16.33 -2.23 -12.16
N LYS A 55 17.27 -1.54 -11.46
CA LYS A 55 18.21 -2.18 -10.53
C LYS A 55 17.52 -2.92 -9.38
N ILE A 56 16.34 -2.46 -8.98
CA ILE A 56 15.56 -3.10 -7.91
C ILE A 56 14.82 -4.33 -8.42
N SER A 57 14.34 -4.32 -9.66
CA SER A 57 13.57 -5.42 -10.26
C SER A 57 14.39 -6.69 -10.48
N GLY A 58 15.69 -6.57 -10.77
CA GLY A 58 16.57 -7.67 -11.16
C GLY A 58 17.01 -8.63 -10.04
N GLY A 59 16.47 -8.60 -8.82
CA GLY A 59 17.12 -9.34 -7.74
C GLY A 59 16.29 -9.93 -6.61
N VAL A 60 14.97 -9.88 -6.63
CA VAL A 60 14.18 -10.18 -5.43
C VAL A 60 13.81 -11.65 -5.24
N PHE A 61 14.12 -12.51 -6.18
CA PHE A 61 13.67 -13.90 -6.12
C PHE A 61 14.81 -14.89 -6.14
N VAL A 62 15.27 -15.34 -5.00
CA VAL A 62 15.78 -16.72 -4.80
C VAL A 62 15.93 -17.01 -3.31
N ASP A 63 15.61 -18.24 -2.92
CA ASP A 63 15.76 -18.91 -1.64
C ASP A 63 16.84 -18.38 -0.68
N GLN A 64 16.41 -18.24 0.59
CA GLN A 64 17.18 -18.10 1.83
C GLN A 64 17.26 -16.69 2.44
N ALA A 65 17.13 -16.66 3.75
CA ALA A 65 17.12 -15.49 4.62
C ALA A 65 18.27 -14.49 4.39
N VAL A 66 19.43 -14.96 3.94
CA VAL A 66 20.61 -14.14 3.64
C VAL A 66 20.38 -13.26 2.40
N LYS A 67 19.75 -13.83 1.34
CA LYS A 67 19.45 -13.08 0.12
C LYS A 67 18.31 -12.07 0.32
N GLN A 68 17.36 -12.37 1.20
CA GLN A 68 16.33 -11.41 1.61
C GLN A 68 16.95 -10.18 2.30
N ALA A 69 17.91 -10.38 3.18
CA ALA A 69 18.62 -9.28 3.84
C ALA A 69 19.44 -8.43 2.86
N GLU A 70 20.09 -9.04 1.86
CA GLU A 70 20.80 -8.32 0.80
C GLU A 70 19.85 -7.53 -0.11
N ASN A 71 18.69 -8.08 -0.44
CA ASN A 71 17.69 -7.38 -1.25
C ASN A 71 17.10 -6.19 -0.51
N VAL A 72 16.76 -6.36 0.79
CA VAL A 72 16.34 -5.25 1.65
C VAL A 72 17.45 -4.19 1.75
N ARG A 73 18.72 -4.61 1.87
CA ARG A 73 19.86 -3.69 1.90
C ARG A 73 20.01 -2.92 0.57
N LYS A 74 19.93 -3.59 -0.58
CA LYS A 74 19.96 -2.92 -1.90
C LYS A 74 18.83 -1.94 -2.06
N LEU A 75 17.62 -2.34 -1.65
CA LEU A 75 16.45 -1.51 -1.61
C LEU A 75 16.69 -0.24 -0.77
N LEU A 76 17.24 -0.39 0.44
CA LEU A 76 17.57 0.72 1.34
C LEU A 76 18.69 1.62 0.79
N LEU A 77 19.70 1.05 0.13
CA LEU A 77 20.78 1.83 -0.50
C LEU A 77 20.26 2.65 -1.68
N THR A 78 19.35 2.10 -2.49
CA THR A 78 18.73 2.85 -3.59
C THR A 78 17.84 4.01 -3.07
N MET A 79 17.29 3.89 -1.86
CA MET A 79 16.57 5.00 -1.19
C MET A 79 17.48 6.20 -0.90
N SER A 80 18.79 5.99 -0.73
CA SER A 80 19.73 7.08 -0.43
C SER A 80 19.95 8.00 -1.62
N ASP A 81 19.76 7.52 -2.84
CA ASP A 81 20.01 8.29 -4.07
C ASP A 81 18.79 9.14 -4.48
N ASP A 82 17.62 8.52 -4.54
CA ASP A 82 16.35 9.21 -4.84
C ASP A 82 15.15 8.45 -4.27
N ILE A 83 14.50 9.02 -3.27
CA ILE A 83 13.33 8.42 -2.59
C ILE A 83 12.17 8.13 -3.55
N ARG A 84 12.07 8.87 -4.68
CA ARG A 84 11.01 8.67 -5.68
C ARG A 84 11.04 7.29 -6.32
N VAL A 85 12.22 6.68 -6.45
CA VAL A 85 12.37 5.29 -6.93
C VAL A 85 11.55 4.35 -6.06
N MET A 86 11.65 4.49 -4.74
CA MET A 86 10.90 3.66 -3.81
C MET A 86 9.40 3.93 -3.84
N LEU A 87 9.02 5.19 -3.93
CA LEU A 87 7.62 5.59 -3.98
C LEU A 87 6.93 5.05 -5.25
N ILE A 88 7.61 5.09 -6.39
CA ILE A 88 7.12 4.52 -7.65
C ILE A 88 7.07 2.98 -7.55
N LYS A 89 8.07 2.35 -6.94
CA LYS A 89 8.08 0.87 -6.76
C LYS A 89 6.97 0.40 -5.81
N LEU A 90 6.62 1.19 -4.80
CA LEU A 90 5.44 0.93 -3.96
C LEU A 90 4.13 1.07 -4.74
N ALA A 91 4.04 2.06 -5.64
CA ALA A 91 2.88 2.23 -6.52
C ALA A 91 2.73 1.05 -7.49
N ASP A 92 3.84 0.60 -8.09
CA ASP A 92 3.88 -0.59 -8.94
C ASP A 92 3.45 -1.84 -8.15
N ARG A 93 4.03 -2.07 -6.97
CA ARG A 93 3.66 -3.19 -6.11
C ARG A 93 2.18 -3.17 -5.73
N LEU A 94 1.64 -2.01 -5.41
CA LEU A 94 0.22 -1.87 -5.08
C LEU A 94 -0.67 -2.20 -6.27
N HIS A 95 -0.33 -1.73 -7.47
CA HIS A 95 -1.03 -2.10 -8.70
C HIS A 95 -0.97 -3.60 -8.96
N ASN A 96 0.22 -4.21 -8.82
CA ASN A 96 0.42 -5.65 -8.99
C ASN A 96 -0.43 -6.45 -8.00
N MET A 97 -0.53 -6.02 -6.74
CA MET A 97 -1.39 -6.65 -5.73
C MET A 97 -2.87 -6.52 -6.05
N ARG A 98 -3.33 -5.38 -6.57
CA ARG A 98 -4.72 -5.16 -7.00
C ARG A 98 -5.13 -6.06 -8.17
N THR A 99 -4.18 -6.43 -9.02
CA THR A 99 -4.39 -7.27 -10.22
C THR A 99 -3.91 -8.72 -10.06
N LEU A 100 -3.51 -9.10 -8.86
CA LEU A 100 -2.85 -10.38 -8.57
C LEU A 100 -3.72 -11.61 -8.85
N ALA A 101 -5.04 -11.47 -8.87
CA ALA A 101 -5.99 -12.54 -9.18
C ALA A 101 -5.75 -13.21 -10.55
N ALA A 102 -5.17 -12.49 -11.52
CA ALA A 102 -4.84 -13.01 -12.85
C ALA A 102 -3.62 -13.94 -12.87
N GLN A 103 -2.85 -14.03 -11.78
CA GLN A 103 -1.65 -14.86 -11.70
C GLN A 103 -1.99 -16.27 -11.18
N ARG A 104 -1.07 -17.24 -11.42
CA ARG A 104 -1.18 -18.59 -10.88
C ARG A 104 -1.07 -18.59 -9.34
N PRO A 105 -1.76 -19.49 -8.62
CA PRO A 105 -1.81 -19.49 -7.14
C PRO A 105 -0.45 -19.49 -6.45
N GLU A 106 0.52 -20.26 -6.97
CA GLU A 106 1.89 -20.28 -6.43
C GLU A 106 2.57 -18.92 -6.51
N LYS A 107 2.40 -18.21 -7.66
CA LYS A 107 2.94 -16.87 -7.85
C LYS A 107 2.21 -15.84 -7.00
N GLN A 108 0.89 -15.98 -6.84
CA GLN A 108 0.09 -15.14 -5.94
C GLN A 108 0.64 -15.19 -4.51
N ARG A 109 0.82 -16.40 -3.97
CA ARG A 109 1.32 -16.59 -2.60
C ARG A 109 2.72 -16.01 -2.41
N LYS A 110 3.63 -16.26 -3.36
CA LYS A 110 5.00 -15.74 -3.31
C LYS A 110 5.03 -14.21 -3.27
N ILE A 111 4.27 -13.56 -4.17
CA ILE A 111 4.18 -12.09 -4.25
C ILE A 111 3.51 -11.52 -2.98
N ALA A 112 2.50 -12.18 -2.44
CA ALA A 112 1.82 -11.77 -1.21
C ALA A 112 2.78 -11.79 -0.01
N ILE A 113 3.52 -12.87 0.19
CA ILE A 113 4.53 -13.00 1.25
C ILE A 113 5.58 -11.89 1.13
N GLU A 114 6.16 -11.70 -0.05
CA GLU A 114 7.14 -10.63 -0.28
C GLU A 114 6.55 -9.24 0.05
N THR A 115 5.31 -9.00 -0.37
CA THR A 115 4.61 -7.75 -0.11
C THR A 115 4.40 -7.52 1.38
N GLN A 116 3.97 -8.54 2.11
CA GLN A 116 3.73 -8.49 3.55
C GLN A 116 4.99 -8.18 4.36
N TYR A 117 6.12 -8.80 3.99
CA TYR A 117 7.34 -8.72 4.80
C TYR A 117 8.32 -7.63 4.36
N ILE A 118 8.21 -7.12 3.14
CA ILE A 118 9.13 -6.10 2.61
C ILE A 118 8.39 -4.79 2.33
N TYR A 119 7.40 -4.81 1.44
CA TYR A 119 6.78 -3.58 0.93
C TYR A 119 5.82 -2.91 1.92
N ALA A 120 5.03 -3.68 2.67
CA ALA A 120 4.13 -3.09 3.67
C ALA A 120 4.89 -2.43 4.84
N PRO A 121 5.95 -3.03 5.43
CA PRO A 121 6.81 -2.36 6.39
C PRO A 121 7.51 -1.11 5.83
N MET A 122 7.88 -1.14 4.54
CA MET A 122 8.48 0.01 3.88
C MET A 122 7.48 1.16 3.71
N ALA A 123 6.28 0.88 3.23
CA ALA A 123 5.21 1.87 3.16
C ALA A 123 4.89 2.49 4.54
N HIS A 124 4.96 1.67 5.60
CA HIS A 124 4.81 2.13 6.98
C HIS A 124 5.91 3.13 7.39
N ARG A 125 7.18 2.82 7.11
CA ARG A 125 8.32 3.70 7.42
C ARG A 125 8.28 5.01 6.66
N LEU A 126 7.72 5.01 5.44
CA LEU A 126 7.53 6.21 4.62
C LEU A 126 6.26 6.99 4.97
N GLY A 127 5.49 6.56 5.98
CA GLY A 127 4.26 7.22 6.40
C GLY A 127 3.07 7.01 5.44
N LEU A 128 3.20 6.15 4.44
CA LEU A 128 2.16 5.85 3.46
C LEU A 128 1.13 4.86 4.03
N PHE A 129 0.46 5.25 5.11
CA PHE A 129 -0.45 4.38 5.85
C PHE A 129 -1.62 3.80 5.04
N PRO A 130 -2.26 4.52 4.11
CA PRO A 130 -3.29 3.95 3.25
C PRO A 130 -2.73 2.81 2.39
N ILE A 131 -1.61 3.03 1.70
CA ILE A 131 -0.93 2.03 0.87
C ILE A 131 -0.49 0.83 1.71
N LYS A 132 0.14 1.08 2.86
CA LYS A 132 0.53 0.02 3.81
C LYS A 132 -0.67 -0.86 4.20
N THR A 133 -1.78 -0.25 4.57
CA THR A 133 -2.98 -0.98 5.01
C THR A 133 -3.58 -1.82 3.88
N GLU A 134 -3.60 -1.30 2.67
CA GLU A 134 -4.10 -2.02 1.50
C GLU A 134 -3.16 -3.18 1.12
N LEU A 135 -1.83 -2.96 1.12
CA LEU A 135 -0.84 -4.01 0.88
C LEU A 135 -0.98 -5.15 1.89
N GLU A 136 -1.09 -4.85 3.18
CA GLU A 136 -1.30 -5.86 4.23
C GLU A 136 -2.60 -6.65 4.02
N ASN A 137 -3.70 -5.98 3.71
CA ASN A 137 -4.99 -6.64 3.47
C ASN A 137 -4.96 -7.55 2.23
N LEU A 138 -4.39 -7.06 1.12
CA LEU A 138 -4.26 -7.85 -0.10
C LEU A 138 -3.32 -9.05 0.11
N SER A 139 -2.20 -8.85 0.82
CA SER A 139 -1.30 -9.97 1.15
C SER A 139 -2.01 -11.02 1.99
N PHE A 140 -2.69 -10.62 3.04
CA PHE A 140 -3.45 -11.54 3.90
C PHE A 140 -4.53 -12.30 3.15
N LYS A 141 -5.21 -11.65 2.20
CA LYS A 141 -6.22 -12.29 1.33
C LYS A 141 -5.65 -13.45 0.52
N TYR A 142 -4.40 -13.34 0.03
CA TYR A 142 -3.76 -14.38 -0.78
C TYR A 142 -2.97 -15.40 0.04
N GLU A 143 -2.50 -15.02 1.23
CA GLU A 143 -1.81 -15.94 2.15
C GLU A 143 -2.79 -16.83 2.91
N HIS A 144 -3.92 -16.26 3.35
CA HIS A 144 -4.92 -16.92 4.20
C HIS A 144 -6.35 -16.65 3.70
N PRO A 145 -6.72 -17.13 2.51
CA PRO A 145 -7.98 -16.77 1.84
C PRO A 145 -9.24 -17.12 2.65
N GLU A 146 -9.25 -18.25 3.34
CA GLU A 146 -10.42 -18.66 4.12
C GLU A 146 -10.61 -17.81 5.38
N LEU A 147 -9.52 -17.53 6.11
CA LEU A 147 -9.57 -16.63 7.27
C LEU A 147 -9.93 -15.20 6.85
N TYR A 148 -9.42 -14.74 5.71
CA TYR A 148 -9.80 -13.44 5.17
C TYR A 148 -11.29 -13.37 4.90
N LYS A 149 -11.87 -14.35 4.21
CA LYS A 149 -13.31 -14.40 3.90
C LYS A 149 -14.16 -14.46 5.18
N GLU A 150 -13.76 -15.27 6.15
CA GLU A 150 -14.49 -15.37 7.43
C GLU A 150 -14.54 -14.03 8.16
N ILE A 151 -13.38 -13.39 8.35
CA ILE A 151 -13.30 -12.10 9.07
C ILE A 151 -14.02 -11.00 8.28
N ASP A 152 -13.86 -10.96 6.95
CA ASP A 152 -14.52 -9.97 6.09
C ASP A 152 -16.03 -10.13 6.13
N ALA A 153 -16.57 -11.35 6.06
CA ALA A 153 -18.01 -11.62 6.18
C ALA A 153 -18.57 -11.15 7.54
N LYS A 154 -17.88 -11.46 8.64
CA LYS A 154 -18.26 -11.00 9.97
C LYS A 154 -18.20 -9.46 10.07
N LEU A 155 -17.17 -8.84 9.48
CA LEU A 155 -17.03 -7.39 9.47
C LEU A 155 -18.12 -6.70 8.66
N GLN A 156 -18.50 -7.25 7.48
CA GLN A 156 -19.60 -6.71 6.68
C GLN A 156 -20.94 -6.82 7.41
N ALA A 157 -21.22 -7.95 8.08
CA ALA A 157 -22.45 -8.15 8.84
C ALA A 157 -22.65 -7.11 9.97
N VAL A 158 -21.55 -6.62 10.56
CA VAL A 158 -21.61 -5.64 11.64
C VAL A 158 -21.57 -4.19 11.13
N LYS A 159 -21.11 -3.98 9.89
CA LYS A 159 -20.83 -2.66 9.35
C LYS A 159 -22.06 -1.77 9.21
N GLU A 160 -23.19 -2.32 8.79
CA GLU A 160 -24.44 -1.55 8.63
C GLU A 160 -24.92 -1.01 9.98
N VAL A 161 -25.00 -1.87 10.98
CA VAL A 161 -25.40 -1.48 12.35
C VAL A 161 -24.41 -0.48 12.95
N GLN A 162 -23.14 -0.65 12.72
CA GLN A 162 -22.12 0.28 13.22
C GLN A 162 -22.17 1.64 12.53
N GLN A 163 -22.60 1.70 11.28
CA GLN A 163 -22.71 2.97 10.56
C GLN A 163 -23.90 3.81 11.08
N GLU A 164 -25.02 3.18 11.39
CA GLU A 164 -26.16 3.85 12.04
C GLU A 164 -25.77 4.37 13.43
N ASN A 165 -25.17 3.54 14.26
CA ASN A 165 -24.67 3.92 15.58
C ASN A 165 -23.60 5.03 15.51
N PHE A 166 -22.78 5.05 14.44
CA PHE A 166 -21.79 6.12 14.25
C PHE A 166 -22.44 7.48 13.98
N GLU A 167 -23.47 7.54 13.16
CA GLU A 167 -24.16 8.82 12.88
C GLU A 167 -24.86 9.37 14.13
N GLU A 168 -25.48 8.52 14.93
CA GLU A 168 -26.05 8.91 16.21
C GLU A 168 -24.98 9.46 17.17
N PHE A 169 -23.83 8.80 17.27
CA PHE A 169 -22.68 9.26 18.06
C PHE A 169 -22.05 10.54 17.50
N ALA A 170 -21.95 10.68 16.17
CA ALA A 170 -21.29 11.79 15.49
C ALA A 170 -22.11 13.10 15.51
N ALA A 171 -23.45 13.01 15.56
CA ALA A 171 -24.33 14.17 15.49
C ALA A 171 -24.07 15.22 16.58
N PRO A 172 -23.97 14.88 17.87
CA PRO A 172 -23.67 15.87 18.90
C PRO A 172 -22.27 16.47 18.77
N ILE A 173 -21.29 15.69 18.31
CA ILE A 173 -19.91 16.15 18.05
C ILE A 173 -19.91 17.19 16.92
N ARG A 174 -20.56 16.88 15.79
CA ARG A 174 -20.68 17.83 14.67
C ARG A 174 -21.32 19.14 15.14
N LYS A 175 -22.45 19.04 15.85
CA LYS A 175 -23.16 20.21 16.37
C LYS A 175 -22.23 21.08 17.22
N HIS A 176 -21.53 20.48 18.16
CA HIS A 176 -20.65 21.20 19.09
C HIS A 176 -19.48 21.89 18.36
N LEU A 177 -18.78 21.17 17.48
CA LEU A 177 -17.66 21.73 16.72
C LEU A 177 -18.09 22.84 15.77
N THR A 178 -19.26 22.70 15.12
CA THR A 178 -19.85 23.75 14.28
C THR A 178 -20.19 25.00 15.11
N MET A 179 -20.77 24.83 16.30
CA MET A 179 -21.05 25.97 17.20
C MET A 179 -19.78 26.69 17.64
N MET A 180 -18.67 25.98 17.78
CA MET A 180 -17.36 26.56 18.10
C MET A 180 -16.67 27.24 16.90
N GLY A 181 -17.25 27.17 15.69
CA GLY A 181 -16.73 27.80 14.49
C GLY A 181 -15.57 27.08 13.84
N TYR A 182 -15.34 25.79 14.16
CA TYR A 182 -14.28 25.02 13.53
C TYR A 182 -14.69 24.53 12.13
N ASP A 183 -13.76 24.62 11.17
CA ASP A 183 -13.85 23.88 9.90
C ASP A 183 -13.22 22.49 10.09
N PHE A 184 -14.01 21.45 9.84
CA PHE A 184 -13.60 20.08 10.13
C PHE A 184 -14.32 19.04 9.26
N LYS A 185 -13.66 17.91 9.09
CA LYS A 185 -14.24 16.70 8.49
C LYS A 185 -14.32 15.59 9.55
N LEU A 186 -15.51 15.07 9.78
CA LEU A 186 -15.75 13.94 10.69
C LEU A 186 -16.25 12.74 9.90
N TYR A 187 -15.54 11.63 9.98
CA TYR A 187 -15.91 10.39 9.31
C TYR A 187 -15.53 9.14 10.09
N ALA A 188 -16.28 8.07 9.81
CA ALA A 188 -16.00 6.75 10.35
C ALA A 188 -14.77 6.12 9.66
N ARG A 189 -13.90 5.48 10.43
CA ARG A 189 -12.82 4.65 9.92
C ARG A 189 -13.00 3.22 10.40
N THR A 190 -13.36 2.34 9.50
CA THR A 190 -13.42 0.90 9.78
C THR A 190 -12.01 0.31 9.81
N LYS A 191 -11.75 -0.55 10.79
CA LYS A 191 -10.50 -1.29 10.90
C LYS A 191 -10.38 -2.30 9.74
N SER A 192 -9.18 -2.46 9.20
CA SER A 192 -8.92 -3.41 8.12
C SER A 192 -8.96 -4.86 8.61
N VAL A 193 -9.34 -5.79 7.72
CA VAL A 193 -9.44 -7.24 8.00
C VAL A 193 -8.14 -7.77 8.61
N TYR A 194 -6.99 -7.43 8.01
CA TYR A 194 -5.69 -7.82 8.55
C TYR A 194 -5.40 -7.26 9.94
N SER A 195 -5.78 -6.00 10.22
CA SER A 195 -5.61 -5.41 11.55
C SER A 195 -6.46 -6.10 12.61
N ILE A 196 -7.66 -6.56 12.24
CA ILE A 196 -8.53 -7.37 13.10
C ILE A 196 -7.87 -8.73 13.38
N TYR A 197 -7.47 -9.45 12.33
CA TYR A 197 -6.76 -10.71 12.44
C TYR A 197 -5.51 -10.61 13.35
N LYS A 198 -4.67 -9.62 13.08
CA LYS A 198 -3.47 -9.37 13.92
C LYS A 198 -3.82 -9.17 15.40
N LYS A 199 -4.90 -8.44 15.69
CA LYS A 199 -5.37 -8.23 17.06
C LYS A 199 -5.88 -9.51 17.69
N MET A 200 -6.66 -10.31 16.95
CA MET A 200 -7.13 -11.62 17.41
C MET A 200 -5.96 -12.53 17.81
N VAL A 201 -4.96 -12.65 16.93
CA VAL A 201 -3.79 -13.49 17.18
C VAL A 201 -2.94 -12.95 18.35
N THR A 202 -2.64 -11.65 18.36
CA THR A 202 -1.75 -11.06 19.37
C THR A 202 -2.36 -11.11 20.77
N LYS A 203 -3.69 -10.99 20.87
CA LYS A 203 -4.40 -11.00 22.16
C LYS A 203 -5.01 -12.35 22.52
N GLY A 204 -4.99 -13.32 21.61
CA GLY A 204 -5.63 -14.64 21.82
C GLY A 204 -7.15 -14.55 21.97
N ILE A 205 -7.82 -13.63 21.26
CA ILE A 205 -9.25 -13.37 21.39
C ILE A 205 -10.00 -13.68 20.07
N PRO A 206 -11.26 -14.15 20.12
CA PRO A 206 -12.09 -14.31 18.94
C PRO A 206 -12.53 -12.95 18.36
N PHE A 207 -13.08 -12.95 17.13
CA PHE A 207 -13.56 -11.75 16.44
C PHE A 207 -14.57 -10.96 17.28
N GLU A 208 -15.47 -11.63 17.96
CA GLU A 208 -16.55 -11.06 18.78
C GLU A 208 -16.04 -10.24 19.96
N GLN A 209 -14.79 -10.43 20.35
CA GLN A 209 -14.11 -9.65 21.41
C GLN A 209 -13.26 -8.49 20.88
N VAL A 210 -13.31 -8.24 19.58
CA VAL A 210 -12.64 -7.07 18.98
C VAL A 210 -13.62 -5.91 18.91
N TYR A 211 -13.72 -5.13 19.99
CA TYR A 211 -14.70 -4.03 20.11
C TYR A 211 -14.37 -2.77 19.32
N ASP A 212 -13.09 -2.52 18.96
CA ASP A 212 -12.62 -1.33 18.25
C ASP A 212 -12.62 -1.51 16.74
N LEU A 213 -13.72 -2.01 16.18
CA LEU A 213 -13.89 -2.21 14.73
C LEU A 213 -14.07 -0.89 13.98
N LEU A 214 -14.62 0.12 14.65
CA LEU A 214 -14.91 1.43 14.13
C LEU A 214 -14.23 2.51 15.01
N ALA A 215 -13.71 3.55 14.37
CA ALA A 215 -13.17 4.73 15.04
C ALA A 215 -13.69 6.00 14.36
N ALA A 216 -13.94 7.03 15.17
CA ALA A 216 -14.20 8.38 14.66
C ALA A 216 -12.87 9.06 14.33
N ARG A 217 -12.79 9.72 13.17
CA ARG A 217 -11.67 10.57 12.79
C ARG A 217 -12.17 11.98 12.54
N ILE A 218 -11.59 12.94 13.23
CA ILE A 218 -11.84 14.38 13.05
C ILE A 218 -10.55 14.95 12.43
N VAL A 219 -10.72 15.65 11.32
CA VAL A 219 -9.64 16.37 10.63
C VAL A 219 -10.05 17.83 10.60
N PHE A 220 -9.23 18.69 11.16
CA PHE A 220 -9.35 20.15 11.09
C PHE A 220 -8.60 20.68 9.89
N GLU A 221 -9.20 21.65 9.19
CA GLU A 221 -8.57 22.38 8.10
C GLU A 221 -7.89 23.65 8.60
#